data_7cb258edbdb32b94223198d6d76b72cb
#
_entry.id   7cb258edbdb32b94223198d6d76b72cb
#
_cell.length_a   1.000
_cell.length_b   1.000
_cell.length_c   1.000
_cell.angle_alpha   90.00
_cell.angle_beta   90.00
_cell.angle_gamma   90.00
#
_symmetry.space_group_name_H-M   'P 1'
#
loop_
_entity.id
_entity.type
_entity.pdbx_description
1 polymer ?
#
loop_
_entity_poly.entity_id
_entity_poly.type
_entity_poly.pdbx_seq_one_letter_code
_entity_poly.pdbx_strand_id
1 'polypeptide(L)'
;MEVDLKVPTRAESIDLYELITHRSSVQGGDSLENLCHVFERSSVNFIAVLEGERLLGMCSRQEIVALLGGRYGFSLWARKHIAEHLCQKETRIEATTPIGDVLHKVFARGTENFYDDVLLVDEESGFLGFITTETLFHVQNRLLLTNIRDLEEKDREIQQKNDQMETDLRMAMELQQALLPVVYPFFPHDATEETTALRFSHRYLPASLVGGDFFHIARLSDNAAGIFLCDVMGHGVRAALVTAMLRALIEALGKKAADPGILLTHLNHQFTGILKQTDTLVFATALYCVIDIGNCEMCHARAGHPPPLHARRTAGDVQPLVSSKGSVGPALGLIKDAQYHASSTRLVPGDLLLLFTDGVVEVEKESGVQFGIESLCRIVRAALDQPARVLLDAIVDQVCSFAGARTLADDVCLVAAELRGR
;
A
#
# COMPACT_ATOMS: atom_id res chain seq x y z
N MET A 1 27.19 -4.49 44.97
CA MET A 1 26.48 -5.77 44.85
C MET A 1 25.42 -5.51 43.78
N GLU A 2 25.74 -5.88 42.54
CA GLU A 2 24.77 -5.72 41.42
C GLU A 2 23.57 -6.66 41.67
N VAL A 3 22.44 -6.09 41.89
CA VAL A 3 21.17 -6.85 41.95
C VAL A 3 20.84 -7.19 40.49
N ASP A 4 21.11 -8.42 40.11
CA ASP A 4 20.74 -8.98 38.81
C ASP A 4 19.21 -9.13 38.74
N LEU A 5 18.51 -8.02 38.50
CA LEU A 5 17.06 -7.96 38.34
C LEU A 5 16.71 -8.67 37.02
N LYS A 6 16.32 -9.94 37.10
CA LYS A 6 15.63 -10.66 36.04
C LYS A 6 14.27 -10.03 35.79
N VAL A 7 14.22 -8.96 35.02
CA VAL A 7 12.96 -8.32 34.61
C VAL A 7 12.45 -9.00 33.34
N PRO A 8 11.18 -9.45 33.30
CA PRO A 8 10.60 -10.09 32.13
C PRO A 8 10.56 -9.16 30.94
N THR A 9 10.59 -9.74 29.72
CA THR A 9 10.72 -9.07 28.44
C THR A 9 9.45 -8.30 27.96
N ARG A 10 8.36 -8.31 28.74
CA ARG A 10 7.13 -7.54 28.46
C ARG A 10 6.75 -6.69 29.66
N ALA A 11 6.36 -5.43 29.39
CA ALA A 11 5.95 -4.47 30.40
C ALA A 11 4.77 -4.95 31.28
N GLU A 12 3.93 -5.84 30.78
CA GLU A 12 2.73 -6.36 31.46
C GLU A 12 3.03 -7.39 32.59
N SER A 13 4.29 -7.81 32.74
CA SER A 13 4.66 -8.90 33.68
C SER A 13 5.70 -8.51 34.72
N ILE A 14 5.99 -7.22 34.89
CA ILE A 14 6.93 -6.76 35.94
C ILE A 14 6.17 -6.66 37.25
N ASP A 15 6.56 -7.51 38.20
CA ASP A 15 6.03 -7.46 39.57
C ASP A 15 6.72 -6.33 40.35
N LEU A 16 5.96 -5.37 40.84
CA LEU A 16 6.48 -4.25 41.62
C LEU A 16 7.12 -4.69 42.94
N TYR A 17 6.73 -5.86 43.49
CA TYR A 17 7.36 -6.43 44.65
C TYR A 17 8.86 -6.73 44.43
N GLU A 18 9.23 -7.16 43.25
CA GLU A 18 10.63 -7.42 42.87
C GLU A 18 11.47 -6.15 42.75
N LEU A 19 10.83 -5.00 42.60
CA LEU A 19 11.48 -3.70 42.47
C LEU A 19 11.71 -3.00 43.81
N ILE A 20 11.19 -3.57 44.92
CA ILE A 20 11.39 -2.98 46.28
C ILE A 20 12.87 -2.89 46.57
N THR A 21 13.35 -1.67 46.80
CA THR A 21 14.75 -1.37 47.10
C THR A 21 15.06 -1.48 48.60
N HIS A 22 14.16 -1.00 49.46
CA HIS A 22 14.28 -1.08 50.89
C HIS A 22 12.91 -0.99 51.59
N ARG A 23 12.88 -1.38 52.89
CA ARG A 23 11.67 -1.35 53.75
C ARG A 23 11.91 -0.59 55.04
N SER A 24 12.72 0.47 54.97
CA SER A 24 13.05 1.26 56.17
C SER A 24 11.84 2.01 56.69
N SER A 25 11.52 1.81 57.98
CA SER A 25 10.39 2.45 58.62
C SER A 25 10.72 2.82 60.07
N VAL A 26 9.98 3.79 60.62
CA VAL A 26 10.04 4.26 62.03
C VAL A 26 8.62 4.48 62.55
N GLN A 27 8.46 4.56 63.85
CA GLN A 27 7.17 4.88 64.47
C GLN A 27 6.96 6.40 64.54
N GLY A 28 5.75 6.87 64.23
CA GLY A 28 5.43 8.30 64.21
C GLY A 28 5.55 8.99 65.58
N GLY A 29 5.45 8.23 66.65
CA GLY A 29 5.66 8.68 68.03
C GLY A 29 7.12 8.85 68.44
N ASP A 30 8.08 8.34 67.67
CA ASP A 30 9.51 8.52 67.93
C ASP A 30 9.93 9.99 67.74
N SER A 31 11.10 10.36 68.30
CA SER A 31 11.64 11.70 68.20
C SER A 31 12.42 11.92 66.90
N LEU A 32 12.49 13.15 66.41
CA LEU A 32 13.30 13.51 65.25
C LEU A 32 14.80 13.24 65.47
N GLU A 33 15.31 13.30 66.72
CA GLU A 33 16.65 12.92 67.04
C GLU A 33 16.89 11.42 66.75
N ASN A 34 15.94 10.55 67.12
CA ASN A 34 16.01 9.12 66.80
C ASN A 34 16.00 8.87 65.28
N LEU A 35 15.12 9.58 64.55
CA LEU A 35 15.08 9.53 63.07
C LEU A 35 16.42 9.94 62.42
N CYS A 36 17.07 10.98 62.97
CA CYS A 36 18.37 11.41 62.49
C CYS A 36 19.42 10.29 62.65
N HIS A 37 19.44 9.63 63.81
CA HIS A 37 20.33 8.48 64.04
C HIS A 37 20.02 7.27 63.13
N VAL A 38 18.76 7.05 62.77
CA VAL A 38 18.42 6.00 61.79
C VAL A 38 18.96 6.37 60.40
N PHE A 39 18.84 7.63 60.01
CA PHE A 39 19.41 8.11 58.72
C PHE A 39 20.95 8.04 58.71
N GLU A 40 21.63 8.35 59.83
CA GLU A 40 23.11 8.26 59.91
C GLU A 40 23.63 6.82 59.75
N ARG A 41 22.86 5.83 60.19
CA ARG A 41 23.20 4.41 60.11
C ARG A 41 22.77 3.72 58.83
N SER A 42 21.99 4.38 57.99
CA SER A 42 21.47 3.86 56.75
C SER A 42 21.92 4.71 55.54
N SER A 43 21.87 4.17 54.34
CA SER A 43 22.14 4.90 53.09
C SER A 43 20.87 5.40 52.39
N VAL A 44 19.70 5.20 53.03
CA VAL A 44 18.41 5.56 52.42
C VAL A 44 18.14 7.06 52.52
N ASN A 45 17.45 7.64 51.57
CA ASN A 45 17.05 9.05 51.59
C ASN A 45 15.64 9.27 52.14
N PHE A 46 14.82 8.24 52.11
CA PHE A 46 13.44 8.28 52.59
C PHE A 46 13.18 7.14 53.57
N ILE A 47 12.37 7.40 54.58
CA ILE A 47 11.95 6.42 55.60
C ILE A 47 10.45 6.53 55.76
N ALA A 48 9.75 5.39 55.79
CA ALA A 48 8.31 5.34 56.04
C ALA A 48 8.02 5.61 57.53
N VAL A 49 6.97 6.33 57.80
CA VAL A 49 6.49 6.66 59.13
C VAL A 49 5.19 5.88 59.39
N LEU A 50 5.19 5.05 60.42
CA LEU A 50 4.07 4.19 60.75
C LEU A 50 3.45 4.57 62.08
N GLU A 51 2.17 4.31 62.21
CA GLU A 51 1.47 4.26 63.50
C GLU A 51 0.96 2.82 63.73
N GLY A 52 1.71 2.05 64.51
CA GLY A 52 1.54 0.59 64.54
C GLY A 52 1.87 -0.01 63.15
N GLU A 53 0.89 -0.59 62.47
CA GLU A 53 1.04 -1.12 61.12
C GLU A 53 0.55 -0.16 60.02
N ARG A 54 -0.11 0.95 60.38
CA ARG A 54 -0.68 1.91 59.45
C ARG A 54 0.37 2.87 58.97
N LEU A 55 0.46 3.08 57.63
CA LEU A 55 1.31 4.07 57.01
C LEU A 55 0.74 5.49 57.21
N LEU A 56 1.50 6.36 57.88
CA LEU A 56 1.19 7.78 58.00
C LEU A 56 1.74 8.57 56.82
N GLY A 57 2.96 8.27 56.36
CA GLY A 57 3.65 8.94 55.27
C GLY A 57 5.13 8.59 55.24
N MET A 58 5.95 9.49 54.71
CA MET A 58 7.40 9.34 54.70
C MET A 58 8.11 10.60 55.17
N CYS A 59 9.35 10.48 55.63
CA CYS A 59 10.28 11.56 55.90
C CYS A 59 11.48 11.53 54.97
N SER A 60 11.90 12.71 54.49
CA SER A 60 13.11 12.90 53.67
C SER A 60 14.31 13.20 54.56
N ARG A 61 15.44 12.51 54.34
CA ARG A 61 16.72 12.81 54.95
C ARG A 61 17.09 14.29 54.82
N GLN A 62 16.95 14.85 53.59
CA GLN A 62 17.30 16.21 53.28
C GLN A 62 16.50 17.23 54.10
N GLU A 63 15.18 17.03 54.23
CA GLU A 63 14.30 17.91 55.00
C GLU A 63 14.60 17.84 56.48
N ILE A 64 14.80 16.66 57.04
CA ILE A 64 15.11 16.48 58.48
C ILE A 64 16.48 17.05 58.82
N VAL A 65 17.51 16.83 58.00
CA VAL A 65 18.84 17.39 58.20
C VAL A 65 18.80 18.93 58.10
N ALA A 66 18.05 19.48 57.17
CA ALA A 66 17.87 20.95 57.05
C ALA A 66 17.13 21.53 58.27
N LEU A 67 16.12 20.86 58.76
CA LEU A 67 15.34 21.28 59.93
C LEU A 67 16.19 21.28 61.21
N LEU A 68 16.93 20.19 61.48
CA LEU A 68 17.73 20.04 62.67
C LEU A 68 19.05 20.82 62.63
N GLY A 69 19.62 21.03 61.41
CA GLY A 69 20.86 21.72 61.18
C GLY A 69 20.78 23.26 61.28
N GLY A 70 19.60 23.83 61.36
CA GLY A 70 19.40 25.26 61.60
C GLY A 70 19.97 25.73 62.91
N ARG A 71 20.31 27.04 63.05
CA ARG A 71 21.03 27.63 64.24
C ARG A 71 20.45 27.27 65.60
N TYR A 72 19.13 26.97 65.69
CA TYR A 72 18.42 26.55 66.91
C TYR A 72 17.59 25.25 66.62
N GLY A 73 17.73 24.68 65.42
CA GLY A 73 16.88 23.59 64.95
C GLY A 73 16.87 22.41 65.86
N PHE A 74 18.07 21.91 66.27
CA PHE A 74 18.17 20.78 67.17
C PHE A 74 17.47 21.01 68.50
N SER A 75 17.69 22.19 69.14
CA SER A 75 17.09 22.52 70.42
C SER A 75 15.56 22.63 70.37
N LEU A 76 15.01 23.07 69.25
CA LEU A 76 13.57 23.24 69.09
C LEU A 76 12.84 21.99 68.64
N TRP A 77 13.47 21.18 67.78
CA TRP A 77 12.78 20.13 67.04
C TRP A 77 13.20 18.71 67.41
N ALA A 78 14.41 18.46 67.97
CA ALA A 78 14.95 17.13 68.21
C ALA A 78 14.00 16.18 68.99
N ARG A 79 13.24 16.74 69.97
CA ARG A 79 12.30 16.00 70.82
C ARG A 79 10.87 15.97 70.29
N LYS A 80 10.59 16.57 69.14
CA LYS A 80 9.26 16.54 68.52
C LYS A 80 9.00 15.16 67.88
N HIS A 81 7.71 14.84 67.76
CA HIS A 81 7.30 13.57 67.14
C HIS A 81 7.49 13.62 65.60
N ILE A 82 7.94 12.51 65.05
CA ILE A 82 8.18 12.35 63.61
C ILE A 82 6.91 12.61 62.79
N ALA A 83 5.74 12.15 63.30
CA ALA A 83 4.44 12.31 62.65
C ALA A 83 4.06 13.77 62.36
N GLU A 84 4.68 14.79 63.03
CA GLU A 84 4.45 16.21 62.77
C GLU A 84 5.27 16.72 61.56
N HIS A 85 6.19 15.93 61.00
CA HIS A 85 7.19 16.35 60.01
C HIS A 85 7.24 15.40 58.79
N LEU A 86 6.08 14.99 58.29
CA LEU A 86 5.97 14.18 57.07
C LEU A 86 6.18 15.01 55.81
N CYS A 87 6.71 14.41 54.77
CA CYS A 87 6.77 15.03 53.43
C CYS A 87 5.37 15.43 52.98
N GLN A 88 5.26 16.69 52.48
CA GLN A 88 3.97 17.25 52.04
C GLN A 88 3.46 16.61 50.72
N LYS A 89 4.37 16.11 49.89
CA LYS A 89 4.07 15.51 48.57
C LYS A 89 4.78 14.17 48.47
N GLU A 90 4.06 13.10 48.69
CA GLU A 90 4.58 11.76 48.49
C GLU A 90 3.85 11.04 47.36
N THR A 91 4.51 10.10 46.72
CA THR A 91 3.88 9.28 45.68
C THR A 91 3.65 7.89 46.21
N ARG A 92 2.39 7.54 46.38
CA ARG A 92 1.95 6.19 46.76
C ARG A 92 1.51 5.46 45.47
N ILE A 93 1.93 4.22 45.35
CA ILE A 93 1.61 3.31 44.25
C ILE A 93 1.12 2.01 44.86
N GLU A 94 0.00 1.51 44.42
CA GLU A 94 -0.50 0.18 44.76
C GLU A 94 0.31 -0.89 44.03
N ALA A 95 0.60 -2.00 44.73
CA ALA A 95 1.42 -3.07 44.15
C ALA A 95 0.83 -3.74 42.90
N THR A 96 -0.48 -3.59 42.69
CA THR A 96 -1.20 -4.09 41.51
C THR A 96 -1.15 -3.15 40.31
N THR A 97 -0.58 -1.93 40.46
CA THR A 97 -0.50 -0.94 39.41
C THR A 97 0.43 -1.40 38.29
N PRO A 98 0.02 -1.37 37.00
CA PRO A 98 0.88 -1.71 35.89
C PRO A 98 2.13 -0.83 35.86
N ILE A 99 3.29 -1.40 35.54
CA ILE A 99 4.58 -0.68 35.53
C ILE A 99 4.57 0.54 34.58
N GLY A 100 3.84 0.47 33.44
CA GLY A 100 3.69 1.59 32.50
C GLY A 100 3.07 2.83 33.18
N ASP A 101 2.03 2.62 33.99
CA ASP A 101 1.33 3.69 34.71
C ASP A 101 2.21 4.23 35.86
N VAL A 102 2.97 3.36 36.52
CA VAL A 102 3.95 3.75 37.53
C VAL A 102 5.01 4.69 36.93
N LEU A 103 5.63 4.27 35.82
CA LEU A 103 6.65 5.05 35.14
C LEU A 103 6.07 6.39 34.66
N HIS A 104 4.88 6.39 34.06
CA HIS A 104 4.22 7.63 33.64
C HIS A 104 3.96 8.56 34.82
N LYS A 105 3.41 8.06 35.93
CA LYS A 105 3.11 8.85 37.13
C LYS A 105 4.38 9.42 37.78
N VAL A 106 5.45 8.64 37.82
CA VAL A 106 6.71 9.04 38.48
C VAL A 106 7.47 10.06 37.63
N PHE A 107 7.59 9.83 36.32
CA PHE A 107 8.35 10.74 35.44
C PHE A 107 7.55 11.98 35.01
N ALA A 108 6.26 12.05 35.29
CA ALA A 108 5.46 13.26 35.15
C ALA A 108 5.53 14.21 36.36
N ARG A 109 6.29 13.85 37.42
CA ARG A 109 6.48 14.71 38.58
C ARG A 109 7.24 15.99 38.26
N GLY A 110 6.99 17.04 39.02
CA GLY A 110 7.78 18.27 38.95
C GLY A 110 9.24 18.06 39.40
N THR A 111 10.11 19.00 39.01
CA THR A 111 11.56 18.96 39.31
C THR A 111 11.89 18.86 40.80
N GLU A 112 11.03 19.39 41.67
CA GLU A 112 11.22 19.39 43.12
C GLU A 112 11.16 17.99 43.72
N ASN A 113 10.29 17.09 43.18
CA ASN A 113 10.04 15.75 43.72
C ASN A 113 10.46 14.64 42.74
N PHE A 114 11.23 14.99 41.69
CA PHE A 114 11.61 14.05 40.65
C PHE A 114 12.43 12.85 41.20
N TYR A 115 13.30 13.10 42.18
CA TYR A 115 14.19 12.09 42.75
C TYR A 115 13.63 11.41 44.00
N ASP A 116 12.39 11.74 44.37
CA ASP A 116 11.78 11.13 45.55
C ASP A 116 11.47 9.66 45.31
N ASP A 117 11.76 8.83 46.31
CA ASP A 117 11.40 7.40 46.30
C ASP A 117 9.88 7.23 46.30
N VAL A 118 9.43 6.13 45.74
CA VAL A 118 8.01 5.78 45.61
C VAL A 118 7.64 4.85 46.75
N LEU A 119 6.59 5.17 47.51
CA LEU A 119 5.97 4.31 48.48
C LEU A 119 5.12 3.25 47.79
N LEU A 120 5.49 1.98 47.92
CA LEU A 120 4.67 0.87 47.47
C LEU A 120 3.75 0.46 48.61
N VAL A 121 2.46 0.36 48.34
CA VAL A 121 1.42 -0.02 49.31
C VAL A 121 0.58 -1.19 48.80
N ASP A 122 -0.05 -1.92 49.69
CA ASP A 122 -1.07 -2.91 49.37
C ASP A 122 -2.45 -2.29 49.16
N GLU A 123 -3.47 -3.11 48.89
CA GLU A 123 -4.86 -2.67 48.70
C GLU A 123 -5.48 -2.02 49.92
N GLU A 124 -4.99 -2.32 51.13
CA GLU A 124 -5.44 -1.76 52.42
C GLU A 124 -4.61 -0.54 52.81
N SER A 125 -3.73 -0.06 51.94
CA SER A 125 -2.77 1.04 52.17
C SER A 125 -1.70 0.70 53.21
N GLY A 126 -1.42 -0.58 53.45
CA GLY A 126 -0.30 -1.07 54.23
C GLY A 126 1.04 -0.84 53.51
N PHE A 127 2.08 -0.53 54.29
CA PHE A 127 3.41 -0.26 53.72
C PHE A 127 4.11 -1.56 53.29
N LEU A 128 4.50 -1.63 52.02
CA LEU A 128 5.24 -2.76 51.47
C LEU A 128 6.74 -2.50 51.31
N GLY A 129 7.09 -1.26 50.97
CA GLY A 129 8.47 -0.87 50.74
C GLY A 129 8.61 0.39 49.88
N PHE A 130 9.86 0.71 49.57
CA PHE A 130 10.20 1.79 48.66
C PHE A 130 10.76 1.26 47.34
N ILE A 131 10.42 1.92 46.25
CA ILE A 131 11.08 1.77 44.96
C ILE A 131 11.79 3.08 44.67
N THR A 132 13.11 3.03 44.52
CA THR A 132 13.87 4.25 44.18
C THR A 132 13.63 4.67 42.75
N THR A 133 13.67 6.00 42.49
CA THR A 133 13.58 6.55 41.14
C THR A 133 14.67 6.01 40.23
N GLU A 134 15.87 5.72 40.78
CA GLU A 134 16.97 5.07 40.04
C GLU A 134 16.56 3.68 39.51
N THR A 135 15.93 2.84 40.37
CA THR A 135 15.44 1.53 39.94
C THR A 135 14.40 1.65 38.81
N LEU A 136 13.46 2.58 38.95
CA LEU A 136 12.44 2.82 37.90
C LEU A 136 13.07 3.32 36.61
N PHE A 137 14.10 4.15 36.68
CA PHE A 137 14.84 4.61 35.51
C PHE A 137 15.55 3.46 34.79
N HIS A 138 16.17 2.55 35.53
CA HIS A 138 16.77 1.33 34.96
C HIS A 138 15.73 0.44 34.27
N VAL A 139 14.56 0.26 34.89
CA VAL A 139 13.45 -0.49 34.29
C VAL A 139 13.00 0.17 32.99
N GLN A 140 12.78 1.50 32.99
CA GLN A 140 12.37 2.25 31.81
C GLN A 140 13.38 2.10 30.66
N ASN A 141 14.67 2.28 30.95
CA ASN A 141 15.72 2.12 29.95
C ASN A 141 15.76 0.71 29.36
N ARG A 142 15.59 -0.31 30.18
CA ARG A 142 15.55 -1.70 29.71
C ARG A 142 14.35 -1.95 28.80
N LEU A 143 13.17 -1.48 29.17
CA LEU A 143 11.96 -1.59 28.35
C LEU A 143 12.12 -0.85 27.01
N LEU A 144 12.70 0.35 27.03
CA LEU A 144 12.98 1.11 25.79
C LEU A 144 13.94 0.35 24.87
N LEU A 145 15.04 -0.19 25.40
CA LEU A 145 16.01 -0.94 24.60
C LEU A 145 15.40 -2.23 24.01
N THR A 146 14.54 -2.91 24.75
CA THR A 146 13.83 -4.09 24.25
C THR A 146 12.88 -3.71 23.11
N ASN A 147 12.05 -2.68 23.30
CA ASN A 147 11.13 -2.20 22.26
C ASN A 147 11.85 -1.75 20.99
N ILE A 148 13.01 -1.08 21.12
CA ILE A 148 13.82 -0.68 19.96
C ILE A 148 14.30 -1.92 19.19
N ARG A 149 14.80 -2.95 19.87
CA ARG A 149 15.24 -4.18 19.21
C ARG A 149 14.10 -4.90 18.48
N ASP A 150 12.93 -4.99 19.13
CA ASP A 150 11.75 -5.63 18.52
C ASP A 150 11.27 -4.87 17.28
N LEU A 151 11.35 -3.52 17.31
CA LEU A 151 11.02 -2.68 16.16
C LEU A 151 12.02 -2.85 15.02
N GLU A 152 13.32 -2.87 15.32
CA GLU A 152 14.37 -3.09 14.31
C GLU A 152 14.26 -4.48 13.65
N GLU A 153 13.89 -5.51 14.42
CA GLU A 153 13.68 -6.85 13.87
C GLU A 153 12.47 -6.91 12.94
N LYS A 154 11.37 -6.31 13.35
CA LYS A 154 10.16 -6.19 12.51
C LYS A 154 10.41 -5.40 11.24
N ASP A 155 11.16 -4.30 11.34
CA ASP A 155 11.50 -3.47 10.18
C ASP A 155 12.33 -4.27 9.16
N ARG A 156 13.34 -5.03 9.62
CA ARG A 156 14.12 -5.93 8.75
C ARG A 156 13.26 -7.00 8.08
N GLU A 157 12.31 -7.60 8.83
CA GLU A 157 11.40 -8.61 8.27
C GLU A 157 10.49 -8.00 7.18
N ILE A 158 9.96 -6.80 7.43
CA ILE A 158 9.15 -6.07 6.44
C ILE A 158 9.97 -5.76 5.20
N GLN A 159 11.21 -5.28 5.38
CA GLN A 159 12.10 -4.95 4.27
C GLN A 159 12.38 -6.19 3.40
N GLN A 160 12.72 -7.32 4.03
CA GLN A 160 12.97 -8.57 3.29
C GLN A 160 11.74 -9.03 2.50
N LYS A 161 10.53 -8.93 3.08
CA LYS A 161 9.28 -9.27 2.39
C LYS A 161 8.99 -8.34 1.21
N ASN A 162 9.28 -7.05 1.37
CA ASN A 162 9.12 -6.08 0.30
C ASN A 162 10.07 -6.34 -0.86
N ASP A 163 11.35 -6.61 -0.58
CA ASP A 163 12.36 -6.92 -1.61
C ASP A 163 11.99 -8.21 -2.38
N GLN A 164 11.50 -9.22 -1.66
CA GLN A 164 11.02 -10.47 -2.29
C GLN A 164 9.80 -10.19 -3.19
N MET A 165 8.82 -9.43 -2.69
CA MET A 165 7.62 -9.09 -3.44
C MET A 165 7.95 -8.27 -4.69
N GLU A 166 8.89 -7.32 -4.61
CA GLU A 166 9.35 -6.56 -5.77
C GLU A 166 10.01 -7.45 -6.82
N THR A 167 10.80 -8.43 -6.38
CA THR A 167 11.44 -9.40 -7.27
C THR A 167 10.39 -10.26 -8.00
N ASP A 168 9.40 -10.76 -7.28
CA ASP A 168 8.31 -11.58 -7.85
C ASP A 168 7.47 -10.76 -8.85
N LEU A 169 7.21 -9.49 -8.55
CA LEU A 169 6.51 -8.58 -9.46
C LEU A 169 7.31 -8.29 -10.74
N ARG A 170 8.62 -8.12 -10.65
CA ARG A 170 9.48 -7.94 -11.83
C ARG A 170 9.48 -9.17 -12.72
N MET A 171 9.53 -10.38 -12.15
CA MET A 171 9.39 -11.62 -12.93
C MET A 171 8.03 -11.72 -13.61
N ALA A 172 6.95 -11.35 -12.94
CA ALA A 172 5.62 -11.31 -13.53
C ALA A 172 5.53 -10.31 -14.70
N MET A 173 6.16 -9.14 -14.57
CA MET A 173 6.28 -8.14 -15.66
C MET A 173 7.01 -8.70 -16.87
N GLU A 174 8.16 -9.36 -16.68
CA GLU A 174 8.92 -9.97 -17.77
C GLU A 174 8.08 -11.04 -18.52
N LEU A 175 7.33 -11.88 -17.79
CA LEU A 175 6.45 -12.86 -18.37
C LEU A 175 5.29 -12.19 -19.14
N GLN A 176 4.70 -11.13 -18.61
CA GLN A 176 3.63 -10.38 -19.29
C GLN A 176 4.14 -9.72 -20.58
N GLN A 177 5.31 -9.09 -20.55
CA GLN A 177 5.94 -8.50 -21.74
C GLN A 177 6.22 -9.56 -22.81
N ALA A 178 6.60 -10.78 -22.44
CA ALA A 178 6.81 -11.88 -23.38
C ALA A 178 5.51 -12.35 -24.05
N LEU A 179 4.33 -12.02 -23.51
CA LEU A 179 3.05 -12.29 -24.16
C LEU A 179 2.71 -11.28 -25.26
N LEU A 180 3.33 -10.10 -25.28
CA LEU A 180 3.11 -9.10 -26.31
C LEU A 180 3.87 -9.46 -27.59
N PRO A 181 3.33 -9.15 -28.77
CA PRO A 181 3.99 -9.51 -30.04
C PRO A 181 5.28 -8.69 -30.23
N VAL A 182 6.40 -9.38 -30.29
CA VAL A 182 7.71 -8.81 -30.63
C VAL A 182 7.88 -8.63 -32.15
N VAL A 183 7.28 -9.55 -32.91
CA VAL A 183 7.31 -9.54 -34.38
C VAL A 183 5.88 -9.64 -34.89
N TYR A 184 5.55 -8.79 -35.87
CA TYR A 184 4.25 -8.79 -36.51
C TYR A 184 4.21 -9.73 -37.72
N PRO A 185 3.05 -10.35 -38.03
CA PRO A 185 2.90 -11.10 -39.25
C PRO A 185 2.90 -10.19 -40.48
N PHE A 186 3.54 -10.66 -41.55
CA PHE A 186 3.50 -10.00 -42.85
C PHE A 186 2.33 -10.50 -43.72
N PHE A 187 1.84 -9.64 -44.63
CA PHE A 187 0.71 -9.91 -45.48
C PHE A 187 1.00 -9.51 -46.96
N PRO A 188 0.99 -10.48 -47.91
CA PRO A 188 0.91 -11.92 -47.70
C PRO A 188 2.10 -12.50 -46.88
N HIS A 189 2.09 -13.80 -46.63
CA HIS A 189 3.10 -14.44 -45.75
C HIS A 189 4.55 -14.25 -46.20
N ASP A 190 4.77 -14.25 -47.48
CA ASP A 190 6.07 -14.11 -48.13
C ASP A 190 6.52 -12.64 -48.31
N ALA A 191 5.68 -11.67 -47.91
CA ALA A 191 6.06 -10.27 -47.91
C ALA A 191 7.17 -9.96 -46.90
N THR A 192 7.87 -8.86 -47.14
CA THR A 192 8.85 -8.27 -46.22
C THR A 192 8.23 -7.10 -45.47
N GLU A 193 8.95 -6.50 -44.55
CA GLU A 193 8.52 -5.28 -43.88
C GLU A 193 8.23 -4.11 -44.85
N GLU A 194 8.93 -4.07 -45.98
CA GLU A 194 8.75 -3.04 -46.99
C GLU A 194 7.54 -3.28 -47.89
N THR A 195 7.23 -4.54 -48.18
CA THR A 195 6.20 -4.98 -49.13
C THR A 195 4.91 -5.44 -48.51
N THR A 196 4.83 -5.58 -47.19
CA THR A 196 3.60 -6.00 -46.51
C THR A 196 2.46 -5.00 -46.75
N ALA A 197 1.28 -5.53 -47.12
CA ALA A 197 0.08 -4.74 -47.31
C ALA A 197 -0.57 -4.24 -46.03
N LEU A 198 -0.21 -4.81 -44.91
CA LEU A 198 -0.69 -4.40 -43.58
C LEU A 198 0.49 -4.26 -42.64
N ARG A 199 0.67 -3.07 -42.06
CA ARG A 199 1.74 -2.78 -41.09
C ARG A 199 1.14 -2.45 -39.75
N PHE A 200 1.78 -3.00 -38.68
CA PHE A 200 1.38 -2.75 -37.31
C PHE A 200 2.43 -1.94 -36.55
N SER A 201 1.95 -1.14 -35.62
CA SER A 201 2.76 -0.45 -34.61
C SER A 201 2.00 -0.43 -33.29
N HIS A 202 2.70 -0.43 -32.15
CA HIS A 202 2.05 -0.29 -30.84
C HIS A 202 2.85 0.59 -29.90
N ARG A 203 2.17 1.07 -28.84
CA ARG A 203 2.76 1.60 -27.62
C ARG A 203 1.99 1.02 -26.44
N TYR A 204 2.74 0.62 -25.44
CA TYR A 204 2.21 0.11 -24.19
C TYR A 204 2.97 0.73 -23.02
N LEU A 205 2.24 1.45 -22.16
CA LEU A 205 2.74 2.09 -20.95
C LEU A 205 1.90 1.60 -19.78
N PRO A 206 2.41 0.64 -18.99
CA PRO A 206 1.69 0.18 -17.82
C PRO A 206 1.73 1.24 -16.72
N ALA A 207 0.63 1.44 -16.01
CA ALA A 207 0.52 2.33 -14.86
C ALA A 207 1.25 1.80 -13.62
N SER A 208 1.43 0.48 -13.54
CA SER A 208 2.17 -0.21 -12.48
C SER A 208 3.19 -1.18 -13.10
N LEU A 209 3.91 -1.96 -12.25
CA LEU A 209 4.85 -2.97 -12.77
C LEU A 209 4.19 -3.99 -13.68
N VAL A 210 2.92 -4.33 -13.43
CA VAL A 210 2.14 -5.31 -14.20
C VAL A 210 0.77 -4.72 -14.48
N GLY A 211 0.35 -4.70 -15.77
CA GLY A 211 -0.88 -4.05 -16.20
C GLY A 211 -2.05 -5.00 -16.44
N GLY A 212 -3.24 -4.39 -16.67
CA GLY A 212 -4.46 -5.07 -17.11
C GLY A 212 -4.65 -5.08 -18.62
N ASP A 213 -3.96 -4.19 -19.33
CA ASP A 213 -4.05 -4.09 -20.77
C ASP A 213 -3.28 -5.21 -21.48
N PHE A 214 -3.90 -5.72 -22.53
CA PHE A 214 -3.28 -6.76 -23.37
C PHE A 214 -3.78 -6.65 -24.81
N PHE A 215 -2.87 -6.87 -25.77
CA PHE A 215 -3.24 -7.00 -27.16
C PHE A 215 -2.58 -8.21 -27.82
N HIS A 216 -3.23 -8.73 -28.85
CA HIS A 216 -2.73 -9.83 -29.65
C HIS A 216 -3.03 -9.60 -31.14
N ILE A 217 -2.05 -9.90 -32.00
CA ILE A 217 -2.18 -9.83 -33.45
C ILE A 217 -1.89 -11.20 -34.03
N ALA A 218 -2.87 -11.74 -34.74
CA ALA A 218 -2.78 -13.05 -35.35
C ALA A 218 -2.99 -12.98 -36.87
N ARG A 219 -2.27 -13.81 -37.60
CA ARG A 219 -2.57 -14.06 -38.98
C ARG A 219 -3.65 -15.15 -39.11
N LEU A 220 -4.81 -14.79 -39.63
CA LEU A 220 -5.94 -15.69 -39.85
C LEU A 220 -5.85 -16.42 -41.19
N SER A 221 -5.34 -15.71 -42.21
CA SER A 221 -5.05 -16.21 -43.55
C SER A 221 -3.97 -15.35 -44.22
N ASP A 222 -3.64 -15.62 -45.49
CA ASP A 222 -2.69 -14.77 -46.24
C ASP A 222 -3.23 -13.36 -46.51
N ASN A 223 -4.54 -13.19 -46.42
CA ASN A 223 -5.20 -11.90 -46.65
C ASN A 223 -5.93 -11.34 -45.44
N ALA A 224 -5.92 -12.03 -44.29
CA ALA A 224 -6.67 -11.60 -43.13
C ALA A 224 -5.86 -11.60 -41.84
N ALA A 225 -5.93 -10.50 -41.10
CA ALA A 225 -5.36 -10.31 -39.75
C ALA A 225 -6.44 -10.15 -38.72
N GLY A 226 -6.27 -10.81 -37.57
CA GLY A 226 -7.06 -10.56 -36.35
C GLY A 226 -6.28 -9.69 -35.35
N ILE A 227 -6.91 -8.70 -34.79
CA ILE A 227 -6.36 -7.81 -33.74
C ILE A 227 -7.28 -7.87 -32.55
N PHE A 228 -6.80 -8.35 -31.42
CA PHE A 228 -7.49 -8.33 -30.15
C PHE A 228 -6.85 -7.30 -29.24
N LEU A 229 -7.66 -6.47 -28.59
CA LEU A 229 -7.25 -5.53 -27.55
C LEU A 229 -8.23 -5.68 -26.39
N CYS A 230 -7.75 -5.76 -25.19
CA CYS A 230 -8.57 -5.78 -23.98
C CYS A 230 -7.92 -5.01 -22.84
N ASP A 231 -8.78 -4.57 -21.92
CA ASP A 231 -8.42 -4.05 -20.62
C ASP A 231 -9.18 -4.85 -19.55
N VAL A 232 -8.44 -5.39 -18.58
CA VAL A 232 -8.94 -6.19 -17.47
C VAL A 232 -9.12 -5.30 -16.26
N MET A 233 -10.30 -5.31 -15.67
CA MET A 233 -10.64 -4.56 -14.45
C MET A 233 -9.52 -4.63 -13.39
N GLY A 234 -8.97 -3.46 -13.04
CA GLY A 234 -7.92 -3.29 -12.04
C GLY A 234 -6.51 -3.54 -12.59
N HIS A 235 -5.52 -3.47 -11.73
CA HIS A 235 -4.11 -3.56 -12.10
C HIS A 235 -3.36 -4.59 -11.23
N GLY A 236 -2.14 -4.88 -11.62
CA GLY A 236 -1.25 -5.79 -10.88
C GLY A 236 -1.41 -7.25 -11.27
N VAL A 237 -0.87 -8.14 -10.42
CA VAL A 237 -0.72 -9.59 -10.72
C VAL A 237 -2.04 -10.26 -11.11
N ARG A 238 -3.15 -9.87 -10.48
CA ARG A 238 -4.45 -10.46 -10.80
C ARG A 238 -4.86 -10.16 -12.25
N ALA A 239 -4.76 -8.91 -12.67
CA ALA A 239 -5.08 -8.50 -14.03
C ALA A 239 -4.14 -9.20 -15.03
N ALA A 240 -2.84 -9.27 -14.74
CA ALA A 240 -1.87 -9.96 -15.59
C ALA A 240 -2.14 -11.47 -15.76
N LEU A 241 -2.60 -12.16 -14.71
CA LEU A 241 -3.01 -13.55 -14.81
C LEU A 241 -4.24 -13.73 -15.72
N VAL A 242 -5.19 -12.78 -15.64
CA VAL A 242 -6.37 -12.77 -16.50
C VAL A 242 -5.99 -12.48 -17.96
N THR A 243 -5.06 -11.56 -18.22
CA THR A 243 -4.56 -11.31 -19.59
C THR A 243 -3.90 -12.55 -20.18
N ALA A 244 -3.09 -13.28 -19.41
CA ALA A 244 -2.48 -14.54 -19.84
C ALA A 244 -3.54 -15.62 -20.15
N MET A 245 -4.59 -15.70 -19.32
CA MET A 245 -5.71 -16.62 -19.56
C MET A 245 -6.48 -16.26 -20.84
N LEU A 246 -6.80 -14.98 -21.04
CA LEU A 246 -7.48 -14.52 -22.25
C LEU A 246 -6.63 -14.81 -23.50
N ARG A 247 -5.31 -14.60 -23.44
CA ARG A 247 -4.38 -14.97 -24.52
C ARG A 247 -4.49 -16.45 -24.89
N ALA A 248 -4.43 -17.32 -23.91
CA ALA A 248 -4.52 -18.78 -24.14
C ALA A 248 -5.87 -19.17 -24.77
N LEU A 249 -6.97 -18.57 -24.30
CA LEU A 249 -8.31 -18.82 -24.82
C LEU A 249 -8.45 -18.35 -26.29
N ILE A 250 -7.88 -17.21 -26.65
CA ILE A 250 -7.90 -16.68 -28.03
C ILE A 250 -7.14 -17.62 -28.96
N GLU A 251 -5.97 -18.09 -28.59
CA GLU A 251 -5.19 -19.02 -29.41
C GLU A 251 -5.92 -20.36 -29.62
N ALA A 252 -6.64 -20.83 -28.60
CA ALA A 252 -7.42 -22.07 -28.69
C ALA A 252 -8.64 -21.99 -29.64
N LEU A 253 -9.16 -20.78 -29.92
CA LEU A 253 -10.33 -20.59 -30.78
C LEU A 253 -10.06 -20.82 -32.28
N GLY A 254 -8.82 -20.68 -32.74
CA GLY A 254 -8.39 -21.04 -34.08
C GLY A 254 -9.27 -20.44 -35.19
N LYS A 255 -9.90 -21.29 -36.04
CA LYS A 255 -10.73 -20.85 -37.19
C LYS A 255 -11.96 -19.98 -36.80
N LYS A 256 -12.47 -20.09 -35.57
CA LYS A 256 -13.58 -19.24 -35.08
C LYS A 256 -13.17 -17.77 -34.94
N ALA A 257 -11.89 -17.48 -34.97
CA ALA A 257 -11.35 -16.13 -34.93
C ALA A 257 -11.62 -15.33 -36.23
N ALA A 258 -12.16 -15.92 -37.30
CA ALA A 258 -12.50 -15.21 -38.52
C ALA A 258 -13.71 -14.26 -38.39
N ASP A 259 -14.62 -14.51 -37.44
CA ASP A 259 -15.77 -13.65 -37.17
C ASP A 259 -15.64 -13.03 -35.77
N PRO A 260 -15.57 -11.68 -35.67
CA PRO A 260 -15.40 -10.99 -34.39
C PRO A 260 -16.51 -11.26 -33.37
N GLY A 261 -17.77 -11.32 -33.81
CA GLY A 261 -18.90 -11.58 -32.93
C GLY A 261 -18.88 -12.99 -32.37
N ILE A 262 -18.56 -13.97 -33.21
CA ILE A 262 -18.44 -15.38 -32.82
C ILE A 262 -17.28 -15.55 -31.85
N LEU A 263 -16.12 -14.93 -32.13
CA LEU A 263 -14.97 -15.02 -31.24
C LEU A 263 -15.31 -14.48 -29.83
N LEU A 264 -15.80 -13.23 -29.74
CA LEU A 264 -16.12 -12.63 -28.43
C LEU A 264 -17.19 -13.41 -27.68
N THR A 265 -18.20 -13.96 -28.38
CA THR A 265 -19.25 -14.80 -27.78
C THR A 265 -18.67 -16.08 -27.14
N HIS A 266 -17.80 -16.78 -27.89
CA HIS A 266 -17.16 -17.99 -27.37
C HIS A 266 -16.17 -17.69 -26.25
N LEU A 267 -15.37 -16.61 -26.41
CA LEU A 267 -14.41 -16.16 -25.41
C LEU A 267 -15.12 -15.81 -24.10
N ASN A 268 -16.22 -15.05 -24.16
CA ASN A 268 -17.02 -14.71 -22.99
C ASN A 268 -17.58 -15.96 -22.28
N HIS A 269 -18.09 -16.92 -23.05
CA HIS A 269 -18.64 -18.15 -22.47
C HIS A 269 -17.57 -18.96 -21.73
N GLN A 270 -16.38 -19.13 -22.30
CA GLN A 270 -15.26 -19.85 -21.67
C GLN A 270 -14.73 -19.09 -20.47
N PHE A 271 -14.50 -17.77 -20.61
CA PHE A 271 -14.01 -16.89 -19.57
C PHE A 271 -14.93 -16.88 -18.35
N THR A 272 -16.24 -16.69 -18.55
CA THR A 272 -17.24 -16.75 -17.49
C THR A 272 -17.30 -18.11 -16.81
N GLY A 273 -17.09 -19.20 -17.59
CA GLY A 273 -17.03 -20.55 -17.06
C GLY A 273 -15.88 -20.76 -16.06
N ILE A 274 -14.72 -20.19 -16.34
CA ILE A 274 -13.54 -20.24 -15.45
C ILE A 274 -13.76 -19.36 -14.22
N LEU A 275 -14.24 -18.11 -14.41
CA LEU A 275 -14.44 -17.15 -13.33
C LEU A 275 -15.51 -17.57 -12.30
N LYS A 276 -16.45 -18.42 -12.66
CA LYS A 276 -17.45 -18.96 -11.71
C LYS A 276 -16.87 -19.70 -10.50
N GLN A 277 -15.61 -20.10 -10.58
CA GLN A 277 -14.91 -20.77 -9.50
C GLN A 277 -14.24 -19.78 -8.52
N THR A 278 -14.35 -18.48 -8.78
CA THR A 278 -13.80 -17.43 -7.94
C THR A 278 -14.93 -16.60 -7.32
N ASP A 279 -14.79 -16.25 -6.04
CA ASP A 279 -15.76 -15.37 -5.33
C ASP A 279 -15.59 -13.89 -5.68
N THR A 280 -14.70 -13.56 -6.62
CA THR A 280 -14.36 -12.18 -6.97
C THR A 280 -14.95 -11.83 -8.33
N LEU A 281 -15.64 -10.68 -8.40
CA LEU A 281 -16.06 -10.12 -9.69
C LEU A 281 -14.82 -9.71 -10.50
N VAL A 282 -14.65 -10.31 -11.67
CA VAL A 282 -13.61 -9.99 -12.65
C VAL A 282 -14.27 -9.87 -14.01
N PHE A 283 -13.99 -8.80 -14.73
CA PHE A 283 -14.43 -8.60 -16.10
C PHE A 283 -13.34 -7.91 -16.92
N ALA A 284 -13.47 -7.97 -18.22
CA ALA A 284 -12.57 -7.28 -19.13
C ALA A 284 -13.35 -6.57 -20.24
N THR A 285 -12.98 -5.33 -20.56
CA THR A 285 -13.42 -4.74 -21.82
C THR A 285 -12.60 -5.35 -22.95
N ALA A 286 -13.19 -5.56 -24.10
CA ALA A 286 -12.49 -6.15 -25.24
C ALA A 286 -13.00 -5.62 -26.58
N LEU A 287 -12.07 -5.45 -27.52
CA LEU A 287 -12.29 -5.16 -28.92
C LEU A 287 -11.59 -6.23 -29.76
N TYR A 288 -12.28 -6.82 -30.70
CA TYR A 288 -11.69 -7.68 -31.69
C TYR A 288 -12.01 -7.21 -33.10
N CYS A 289 -10.97 -7.03 -33.91
CA CYS A 289 -11.05 -6.60 -35.31
C CYS A 289 -10.46 -7.66 -36.22
N VAL A 290 -11.10 -7.91 -37.35
CA VAL A 290 -10.57 -8.70 -38.46
C VAL A 290 -10.45 -7.81 -39.67
N ILE A 291 -9.24 -7.66 -40.21
CA ILE A 291 -8.94 -6.88 -41.39
C ILE A 291 -8.71 -7.85 -42.53
N ASP A 292 -9.58 -7.79 -43.57
CA ASP A 292 -9.43 -8.54 -44.82
C ASP A 292 -8.86 -7.60 -45.90
N ILE A 293 -7.61 -7.84 -46.25
CA ILE A 293 -6.88 -7.05 -47.23
C ILE A 293 -7.39 -7.32 -48.65
N GLY A 294 -7.86 -8.56 -48.92
CA GLY A 294 -8.38 -8.95 -50.25
C GLY A 294 -9.67 -8.22 -50.59
N ASN A 295 -10.57 -8.08 -49.61
CA ASN A 295 -11.85 -7.39 -49.77
C ASN A 295 -11.78 -5.91 -49.38
N CYS A 296 -10.64 -5.44 -48.85
CA CYS A 296 -10.49 -4.11 -48.28
C CYS A 296 -11.61 -3.79 -47.26
N GLU A 297 -11.83 -4.70 -46.33
CA GLU A 297 -12.88 -4.60 -45.32
C GLU A 297 -12.33 -4.90 -43.95
N MET A 298 -12.85 -4.22 -42.94
CA MET A 298 -12.64 -4.53 -41.55
C MET A 298 -13.97 -4.89 -40.88
N CYS A 299 -14.01 -6.02 -40.21
CA CYS A 299 -15.10 -6.39 -39.31
C CYS A 299 -14.64 -6.24 -37.86
N HIS A 300 -15.49 -5.71 -36.95
CA HIS A 300 -15.16 -5.58 -35.54
C HIS A 300 -16.36 -5.87 -34.65
N ALA A 301 -16.08 -6.35 -33.44
CA ALA A 301 -17.06 -6.50 -32.36
C ALA A 301 -16.46 -5.97 -31.06
N ARG A 302 -17.31 -5.44 -30.17
CA ARG A 302 -16.90 -4.84 -28.90
C ARG A 302 -17.64 -5.43 -27.71
N ALA A 303 -16.91 -5.65 -26.64
CA ALA A 303 -17.40 -6.04 -25.34
C ALA A 303 -17.10 -4.93 -24.31
N GLY A 304 -17.93 -3.88 -24.28
CA GLY A 304 -17.75 -2.72 -23.40
C GLY A 304 -16.56 -1.82 -23.70
N HIS A 305 -15.76 -2.11 -24.73
CA HIS A 305 -14.50 -1.43 -25.03
C HIS A 305 -14.73 -0.13 -25.86
N PRO A 306 -13.84 0.88 -25.76
CA PRO A 306 -13.89 2.07 -26.63
C PRO A 306 -13.91 1.72 -28.12
N PRO A 307 -14.58 2.54 -28.98
CA PRO A 307 -14.57 2.32 -30.43
C PRO A 307 -13.19 2.62 -31.01
N PRO A 308 -12.68 1.80 -31.97
CA PRO A 308 -11.45 2.14 -32.67
C PRO A 308 -11.65 3.39 -33.53
N LEU A 309 -10.56 4.14 -33.77
CA LEU A 309 -10.59 5.25 -34.69
C LEU A 309 -10.23 4.78 -36.10
N HIS A 310 -10.99 5.25 -37.10
CA HIS A 310 -10.69 5.12 -38.51
C HIS A 310 -10.14 6.44 -39.02
N ALA A 311 -8.88 6.47 -39.36
CA ALA A 311 -8.19 7.61 -39.95
C ALA A 311 -8.07 7.41 -41.47
N ARG A 312 -8.90 8.13 -42.23
CA ARG A 312 -8.95 8.13 -43.70
C ARG A 312 -7.98 9.16 -44.26
N ARG A 313 -6.73 8.78 -44.48
CA ARG A 313 -5.66 9.70 -44.89
C ARG A 313 -5.97 10.45 -46.19
N THR A 314 -6.56 9.77 -47.18
CA THR A 314 -6.94 10.38 -48.46
C THR A 314 -8.06 11.42 -48.30
N ALA A 315 -8.94 11.28 -47.33
CA ALA A 315 -10.05 12.19 -47.06
C ALA A 315 -9.70 13.26 -46.00
N GLY A 316 -8.55 13.13 -45.29
CA GLY A 316 -8.17 14.03 -44.21
C GLY A 316 -9.08 13.91 -42.96
N ASP A 317 -9.74 12.76 -42.78
CA ASP A 317 -10.79 12.60 -41.79
C ASP A 317 -10.44 11.50 -40.76
N VAL A 318 -10.84 11.72 -39.50
CA VAL A 318 -10.64 10.80 -38.39
C VAL A 318 -11.93 10.70 -37.59
N GLN A 319 -12.49 9.50 -37.47
CA GLN A 319 -13.75 9.26 -36.77
C GLN A 319 -13.68 7.98 -35.94
N PRO A 320 -14.36 7.96 -34.78
CA PRO A 320 -14.65 6.70 -34.08
C PRO A 320 -15.55 5.82 -34.97
N LEU A 321 -15.27 4.53 -35.03
CA LEU A 321 -16.12 3.58 -35.72
C LEU A 321 -17.34 3.27 -34.89
N VAL A 322 -18.46 3.86 -35.30
CA VAL A 322 -19.74 3.63 -34.61
C VAL A 322 -20.28 2.27 -35.02
N SER A 323 -20.41 1.40 -34.10
CA SER A 323 -21.08 0.11 -34.29
C SER A 323 -22.60 0.33 -34.50
N SER A 324 -23.25 -0.51 -35.31
CA SER A 324 -24.71 -0.49 -35.46
C SER A 324 -25.44 -0.57 -34.11
N LYS A 325 -26.65 -0.01 -34.02
CA LYS A 325 -27.42 -0.06 -32.76
C LYS A 325 -27.55 -1.50 -32.23
N GLY A 326 -27.11 -1.74 -30.99
CA GLY A 326 -27.16 -3.05 -30.33
C GLY A 326 -25.95 -3.96 -30.58
N SER A 327 -24.91 -3.49 -31.30
CA SER A 327 -23.69 -4.32 -31.55
C SER A 327 -22.60 -4.15 -30.48
N VAL A 328 -22.80 -3.29 -29.49
CA VAL A 328 -21.89 -3.19 -28.33
C VAL A 328 -22.44 -4.09 -27.23
N GLY A 329 -21.74 -5.19 -26.95
CA GLY A 329 -22.09 -6.10 -25.86
C GLY A 329 -21.51 -5.64 -24.52
N PRO A 330 -21.95 -6.25 -23.41
CA PRO A 330 -21.36 -6.03 -22.08
C PRO A 330 -19.89 -6.47 -22.08
N ALA A 331 -19.11 -5.97 -21.11
CA ALA A 331 -17.73 -6.46 -20.90
C ALA A 331 -17.73 -7.99 -20.68
N LEU A 332 -16.64 -8.63 -21.11
CA LEU A 332 -16.43 -10.08 -20.94
C LEU A 332 -16.45 -10.44 -19.46
N GLY A 333 -17.14 -11.52 -19.11
CA GLY A 333 -17.23 -11.99 -17.73
C GLY A 333 -18.43 -11.47 -16.95
N LEU A 334 -19.10 -10.38 -17.40
CA LEU A 334 -20.26 -9.81 -16.69
C LEU A 334 -21.54 -10.64 -16.91
N ILE A 335 -21.84 -11.00 -18.14
CA ILE A 335 -23.05 -11.73 -18.50
C ILE A 335 -22.68 -12.99 -19.28
N LYS A 336 -22.91 -14.16 -18.70
CA LYS A 336 -22.45 -15.46 -19.22
C LYS A 336 -22.86 -15.73 -20.67
N ASP A 337 -24.11 -15.50 -20.99
CA ASP A 337 -24.69 -15.88 -22.29
C ASP A 337 -24.82 -14.67 -23.24
N ALA A 338 -24.02 -13.60 -22.98
CA ALA A 338 -23.98 -12.44 -23.85
C ALA A 338 -23.55 -12.85 -25.28
N GLN A 339 -24.30 -12.29 -26.27
CA GLN A 339 -23.99 -12.45 -27.69
C GLN A 339 -23.38 -11.16 -28.21
N TYR A 340 -22.34 -11.28 -29.02
CA TYR A 340 -21.66 -10.15 -29.63
C TYR A 340 -21.88 -10.19 -31.13
N HIS A 341 -22.07 -9.01 -31.72
CA HIS A 341 -22.35 -8.88 -33.16
C HIS A 341 -21.27 -8.06 -33.83
N ALA A 342 -20.84 -8.53 -35.01
CA ALA A 342 -19.85 -7.84 -35.79
C ALA A 342 -20.50 -6.69 -36.58
N SER A 343 -19.74 -5.59 -36.76
CA SER A 343 -20.01 -4.50 -37.67
C SER A 343 -18.88 -4.44 -38.69
N SER A 344 -19.19 -4.13 -39.96
CA SER A 344 -18.19 -4.01 -41.01
C SER A 344 -17.99 -2.58 -41.48
N THR A 345 -16.78 -2.29 -41.97
CA THR A 345 -16.39 -0.99 -42.49
C THR A 345 -15.45 -1.20 -43.67
N ARG A 346 -15.69 -0.50 -44.79
CA ARG A 346 -14.83 -0.55 -45.96
C ARG A 346 -13.55 0.25 -45.70
N LEU A 347 -12.42 -0.30 -46.07
CA LEU A 347 -11.12 0.33 -46.01
C LEU A 347 -10.63 0.70 -47.39
N VAL A 348 -9.76 1.71 -47.48
CA VAL A 348 -9.01 2.02 -48.71
C VAL A 348 -7.52 2.05 -48.41
N PRO A 349 -6.66 1.76 -49.40
CA PRO A 349 -5.21 1.87 -49.20
C PRO A 349 -4.83 3.27 -48.67
N GLY A 350 -4.00 3.30 -47.67
CA GLY A 350 -3.62 4.51 -46.94
C GLY A 350 -4.39 4.71 -45.62
N ASP A 351 -5.49 4.00 -45.40
CA ASP A 351 -6.24 4.08 -44.13
C ASP A 351 -5.43 3.54 -42.97
N LEU A 352 -5.63 4.16 -41.79
CA LEU A 352 -5.07 3.73 -40.53
C LEU A 352 -6.20 3.49 -39.54
N LEU A 353 -6.16 2.35 -38.89
CA LEU A 353 -7.00 2.00 -37.76
C LEU A 353 -6.19 2.17 -36.48
N LEU A 354 -6.74 2.91 -35.49
CA LEU A 354 -6.16 3.08 -34.19
C LEU A 354 -7.08 2.43 -33.13
N LEU A 355 -6.60 1.39 -32.49
CA LEU A 355 -7.22 0.74 -31.36
C LEU A 355 -6.53 1.28 -30.09
N PHE A 356 -7.28 1.51 -29.01
CA PHE A 356 -6.73 2.08 -27.78
C PHE A 356 -7.58 1.67 -26.58
N THR A 357 -6.97 1.57 -25.40
CA THR A 357 -7.64 1.37 -24.13
C THR A 357 -8.11 2.69 -23.52
N ASP A 358 -9.05 2.64 -22.60
CA ASP A 358 -9.66 3.82 -21.97
C ASP A 358 -8.65 4.67 -21.20
N GLY A 359 -7.56 4.09 -20.68
CA GLY A 359 -6.43 4.81 -20.08
C GLY A 359 -5.81 5.89 -20.98
N VAL A 360 -6.08 5.88 -22.32
CA VAL A 360 -5.69 6.98 -23.23
C VAL A 360 -6.61 8.18 -23.08
N VAL A 361 -7.92 7.95 -22.98
CA VAL A 361 -8.96 9.00 -23.04
C VAL A 361 -9.47 9.43 -21.68
N GLU A 362 -9.30 8.61 -20.68
CA GLU A 362 -9.72 8.86 -19.28
C GLU A 362 -8.66 9.56 -18.44
N VAL A 363 -7.47 9.84 -19.00
CA VAL A 363 -6.45 10.63 -18.30
C VAL A 363 -7.02 11.97 -17.88
N GLU A 364 -6.82 12.31 -16.59
CA GLU A 364 -7.34 13.53 -15.98
C GLU A 364 -6.22 14.51 -15.59
N LYS A 365 -6.48 15.79 -15.79
CA LYS A 365 -5.70 16.87 -15.17
C LYS A 365 -6.03 17.02 -13.69
N GLU A 366 -5.22 17.77 -12.96
CA GLU A 366 -5.51 18.15 -11.58
C GLU A 366 -6.88 18.83 -11.40
N SER A 367 -7.37 19.49 -12.42
CA SER A 367 -8.69 20.13 -12.45
C SER A 367 -9.86 19.16 -12.63
N GLY A 368 -9.62 17.86 -12.79
CA GLY A 368 -10.66 16.85 -13.08
C GLY A 368 -11.17 16.84 -14.53
N VAL A 369 -10.49 17.56 -15.44
CA VAL A 369 -10.85 17.54 -16.86
C VAL A 369 -10.20 16.34 -17.52
N GLN A 370 -11.00 15.51 -18.20
CA GLN A 370 -10.52 14.34 -18.96
C GLN A 370 -9.95 14.74 -20.32
N PHE A 371 -8.97 13.96 -20.80
CA PHE A 371 -8.37 14.12 -22.12
C PHE A 371 -9.40 13.96 -23.25
N GLY A 372 -10.18 12.90 -23.19
CA GLY A 372 -11.34 12.64 -24.03
C GLY A 372 -10.99 12.21 -25.47
N ILE A 373 -11.95 11.53 -26.11
CA ILE A 373 -11.82 11.02 -27.48
C ILE A 373 -11.65 12.14 -28.52
N GLU A 374 -12.20 13.32 -28.28
CA GLU A 374 -12.07 14.46 -29.18
C GLU A 374 -10.63 14.98 -29.26
N SER A 375 -9.92 14.99 -28.13
CA SER A 375 -8.49 15.35 -28.08
C SER A 375 -7.66 14.34 -28.86
N LEU A 376 -7.94 13.04 -28.67
CA LEU A 376 -7.29 11.97 -29.42
C LEU A 376 -7.52 12.12 -30.90
N CYS A 377 -8.76 12.32 -31.38
CA CYS A 377 -9.09 12.54 -32.77
C CYS A 377 -8.36 13.77 -33.36
N ARG A 378 -8.21 14.85 -32.59
CA ARG A 378 -7.51 16.07 -33.02
C ARG A 378 -6.03 15.80 -33.26
N ILE A 379 -5.38 15.04 -32.36
CA ILE A 379 -3.96 14.69 -32.50
C ILE A 379 -3.76 13.77 -33.69
N VAL A 380 -4.58 12.72 -33.81
CA VAL A 380 -4.52 11.80 -34.96
C VAL A 380 -4.69 12.57 -36.30
N ARG A 381 -5.65 13.51 -36.36
CA ARG A 381 -5.88 14.33 -37.55
C ARG A 381 -4.69 15.24 -37.87
N ALA A 382 -4.06 15.83 -36.89
CA ALA A 382 -2.89 16.69 -37.05
C ALA A 382 -1.64 15.94 -37.54
N ALA A 383 -1.58 14.63 -37.33
CA ALA A 383 -0.44 13.78 -37.64
C ALA A 383 -0.79 12.69 -38.71
N LEU A 384 -1.87 12.87 -39.51
CA LEU A 384 -2.34 11.89 -40.48
C LEU A 384 -1.27 11.47 -41.51
N ASP A 385 -0.42 12.40 -41.93
CA ASP A 385 0.63 12.16 -42.91
C ASP A 385 1.89 11.49 -42.35
N GLN A 386 1.95 11.36 -41.03
CA GLN A 386 3.08 10.75 -40.36
C GLN A 386 2.98 9.21 -40.37
N PRO A 387 4.13 8.50 -40.35
CA PRO A 387 4.14 7.07 -40.10
C PRO A 387 3.43 6.70 -38.75
N ALA A 388 2.73 5.57 -38.73
CA ALA A 388 1.98 5.15 -37.54
C ALA A 388 2.82 5.18 -36.24
N ARG A 389 4.09 4.80 -36.30
CA ARG A 389 4.99 4.84 -35.15
C ARG A 389 5.17 6.25 -34.59
N VAL A 390 5.38 7.25 -35.48
CA VAL A 390 5.55 8.66 -35.05
C VAL A 390 4.24 9.23 -34.52
N LEU A 391 3.11 8.86 -35.14
CA LEU A 391 1.78 9.20 -34.62
C LEU A 391 1.55 8.67 -33.22
N LEU A 392 1.87 7.39 -32.94
CA LEU A 392 1.71 6.82 -31.64
C LEU A 392 2.60 7.49 -30.58
N ASP A 393 3.85 7.85 -30.94
CA ASP A 393 4.74 8.61 -30.05
C ASP A 393 4.15 9.97 -29.71
N ALA A 394 3.62 10.69 -30.69
CA ALA A 394 2.98 11.98 -30.49
C ALA A 394 1.73 11.88 -29.58
N ILE A 395 0.95 10.81 -29.70
CA ILE A 395 -0.20 10.57 -28.80
C ILE A 395 0.29 10.37 -27.35
N VAL A 396 1.29 9.51 -27.15
CA VAL A 396 1.86 9.23 -25.82
C VAL A 396 2.40 10.52 -25.18
N ASP A 397 3.18 11.32 -25.95
CA ASP A 397 3.73 12.57 -25.44
C ASP A 397 2.64 13.56 -25.02
N GLN A 398 1.54 13.64 -25.78
CA GLN A 398 0.41 14.49 -25.45
C GLN A 398 -0.38 14.00 -24.24
N VAL A 399 -0.58 12.69 -24.10
CA VAL A 399 -1.24 12.06 -22.93
C VAL A 399 -0.41 12.30 -21.68
N CYS A 400 0.90 12.04 -21.72
CA CYS A 400 1.81 12.29 -20.60
C CYS A 400 1.88 13.78 -20.24
N SER A 401 1.96 14.66 -21.24
CA SER A 401 1.96 16.12 -21.03
C SER A 401 0.64 16.61 -20.42
N PHE A 402 -0.48 16.00 -20.80
CA PHE A 402 -1.80 16.34 -20.25
C PHE A 402 -1.94 15.87 -18.80
N ALA A 403 -1.42 14.70 -18.44
CA ALA A 403 -1.36 14.20 -17.06
C ALA A 403 -0.49 15.12 -16.16
N GLY A 404 0.51 15.78 -16.72
CA GLY A 404 1.44 16.65 -15.98
C GLY A 404 2.37 15.87 -15.07
N ALA A 405 2.46 16.26 -13.79
CA ALA A 405 3.30 15.59 -12.79
C ALA A 405 2.66 14.32 -12.19
N ARG A 406 1.42 14.00 -12.55
CA ARG A 406 0.74 12.78 -12.08
C ARG A 406 1.24 11.56 -12.82
N THR A 407 1.42 10.47 -12.10
CA THR A 407 1.55 9.15 -12.69
C THR A 407 0.23 8.80 -13.41
N LEU A 408 0.31 8.08 -14.52
CA LEU A 408 -0.88 7.55 -15.19
C LEU A 408 -1.66 6.69 -14.18
N ALA A 409 -2.97 6.92 -14.11
CA ALA A 409 -3.86 6.22 -13.19
C ALA A 409 -4.21 4.81 -13.71
N ASP A 410 -4.14 4.62 -15.03
CA ASP A 410 -4.43 3.37 -15.71
C ASP A 410 -3.43 3.10 -16.82
N ASP A 411 -3.40 1.84 -17.30
CA ASP A 411 -2.55 1.39 -18.38
C ASP A 411 -2.92 2.11 -19.70
N VAL A 412 -1.93 2.42 -20.52
CA VAL A 412 -2.12 3.02 -21.84
C VAL A 412 -1.64 2.04 -22.89
N CYS A 413 -2.57 1.52 -23.68
CA CYS A 413 -2.27 0.67 -24.81
C CYS A 413 -2.82 1.27 -26.11
N LEU A 414 -1.95 1.38 -27.12
CA LEU A 414 -2.25 1.89 -28.44
C LEU A 414 -1.78 0.87 -29.48
N VAL A 415 -2.65 0.47 -30.40
CA VAL A 415 -2.32 -0.41 -31.52
C VAL A 415 -2.79 0.26 -32.82
N ALA A 416 -1.86 0.48 -33.74
CA ALA A 416 -2.15 1.02 -35.06
C ALA A 416 -1.98 -0.06 -36.14
N ALA A 417 -2.94 -0.15 -37.07
CA ALA A 417 -2.87 -0.97 -38.24
C ALA A 417 -3.01 -0.08 -39.51
N GLU A 418 -1.98 -0.05 -40.33
CA GLU A 418 -1.91 0.74 -41.60
C GLU A 418 -2.15 -0.19 -42.77
N LEU A 419 -3.20 0.10 -43.57
CA LEU A 419 -3.43 -0.57 -44.86
C LEU A 419 -2.62 0.12 -45.96
N ARG A 420 -1.66 -0.59 -46.54
CA ARG A 420 -0.84 -0.09 -47.64
C ARG A 420 -1.44 -0.48 -49.00
N GLY A 421 -1.26 0.37 -49.98
CA GLY A 421 -1.54 -0.02 -51.35
C GLY A 421 -0.56 -1.12 -51.81
N ARG A 422 -1.04 -2.04 -52.63
CA ARG A 422 -0.20 -3.01 -53.34
C ARG A 422 0.67 -2.33 -54.35
#